data_7579a0d59862d7486af891cfff666c8a
#
_entry.id   7579a0d59862d7486af891cfff666c8a
#
_cell.length_a   1.000
_cell.length_b   1.000
_cell.length_c   1.000
_cell.angle_alpha   90.00
_cell.angle_beta   90.00
_cell.angle_gamma   90.00
#
_symmetry.space_group_name_H-M   'P 1'
#
loop_
_entity.id
_entity.type
_entity.pdbx_description
1 polymer ?
#
loop_
_entity_poly.entity_id
_entity_poly.type
_entity_poly.pdbx_seq_one_letter_code
_entity_poly.pdbx_strand_id
1 'polypeptide(L)'
;MNKTKMMKIKMQTLTHVLNQYFKMNILKAEYHTTTLHGGTVGNVNLVTGTAETEDGQKLPYQLVLKVQKQWERYNDPGSWRREYDLYISDLGTTFSETFRWPTCYYAEMNAEENEFQLWLEYIDGVSGLDLSIEMYEQAALELGRYQGKLYAEQPSALKSLTNLSHADLMKNTYLHYRSWPVVYDYIRSEDCEFPPHIRQMLIDMDEHSDEIFARIEQLPLVLNHRDFWVTNLIYADGNIALIDWDTSGWGYFGEDIASLVADECDIEHMVEYYQRCVPAYYKGFAEYADAPPLADHCVHEMILFVFGYRLVEGYVHAESDAAKEENLHILQKIYEMKHSPLQG
;
A
#
# COMPACT_ATOMS: atom_id res chain seq x y z
N MET A 1 -23.81 -16.01 17.20
CA MET A 1 -23.31 -16.94 16.17
C MET A 1 -23.84 -16.45 14.81
N ASN A 2 -23.07 -15.59 14.13
CA ASN A 2 -23.38 -15.21 12.76
C ASN A 2 -23.08 -16.43 11.87
N LYS A 3 -24.13 -16.98 11.23
CA LYS A 3 -23.95 -17.95 10.16
C LYS A 3 -23.26 -17.21 9.00
N THR A 4 -21.96 -17.40 8.84
CA THR A 4 -21.20 -16.98 7.67
C THR A 4 -21.91 -17.56 6.45
N LYS A 5 -22.56 -16.70 5.66
CA LYS A 5 -23.25 -17.09 4.45
C LYS A 5 -22.18 -17.60 3.49
N MET A 6 -22.08 -18.91 3.31
CA MET A 6 -21.14 -19.50 2.37
C MET A 6 -21.30 -18.82 1.02
N MET A 7 -20.23 -18.22 0.53
CA MET A 7 -20.21 -17.56 -0.77
C MET A 7 -20.42 -18.62 -1.86
N LYS A 8 -21.47 -18.46 -2.67
CA LYS A 8 -21.78 -19.42 -3.73
C LYS A 8 -21.07 -19.00 -5.01
N ILE A 9 -20.03 -19.72 -5.38
CA ILE A 9 -19.31 -19.54 -6.65
C ILE A 9 -20.09 -20.19 -7.79
N LYS A 10 -20.23 -19.48 -8.91
CA LYS A 10 -20.78 -20.06 -10.16
C LYS A 10 -19.77 -21.04 -10.75
N MET A 11 -20.14 -22.30 -10.89
CA MET A 11 -19.24 -23.35 -11.40
C MET A 11 -18.68 -23.03 -12.79
N GLN A 12 -19.46 -22.38 -13.64
CA GLN A 12 -19.00 -21.95 -14.97
C GLN A 12 -17.83 -20.96 -14.87
N THR A 13 -17.92 -19.97 -13.96
CA THR A 13 -16.83 -19.01 -13.72
C THR A 13 -15.60 -19.72 -13.16
N LEU A 14 -15.80 -20.60 -12.16
CA LEU A 14 -14.67 -21.36 -11.58
C LEU A 14 -13.95 -22.22 -12.62
N THR A 15 -14.71 -22.93 -13.46
CA THR A 15 -14.10 -23.73 -14.54
C THR A 15 -13.31 -22.86 -15.50
N HIS A 16 -13.84 -21.69 -15.88
CA HIS A 16 -13.13 -20.75 -16.75
C HIS A 16 -11.82 -20.27 -16.11
N VAL A 17 -11.85 -19.87 -14.84
CA VAL A 17 -10.66 -19.46 -14.07
C VAL A 17 -9.62 -20.57 -14.00
N LEU A 18 -10.04 -21.79 -13.71
CA LEU A 18 -9.16 -22.95 -13.62
C LEU A 18 -8.52 -23.32 -14.97
N ASN A 19 -9.26 -23.14 -16.08
CA ASN A 19 -8.70 -23.31 -17.42
C ASN A 19 -7.55 -22.33 -17.68
N GLN A 20 -7.68 -21.08 -17.23
CA GLN A 20 -6.62 -20.07 -17.31
C GLN A 20 -5.45 -20.38 -16.37
N TYR A 21 -5.75 -20.80 -15.15
CA TYR A 21 -4.78 -21.13 -14.12
C TYR A 21 -3.88 -22.30 -14.53
N PHE A 22 -4.49 -23.42 -14.97
CA PHE A 22 -3.77 -24.63 -15.39
C PHE A 22 -3.33 -24.62 -16.86
N LYS A 23 -3.83 -23.68 -17.68
CA LYS A 23 -3.63 -23.62 -19.13
C LYS A 23 -4.07 -24.92 -19.82
N MET A 24 -5.16 -25.52 -19.35
CA MET A 24 -5.75 -26.78 -19.89
C MET A 24 -7.26 -26.84 -19.61
N ASN A 25 -7.97 -27.76 -20.26
CA ASN A 25 -9.40 -27.96 -20.07
C ASN A 25 -9.69 -28.69 -18.77
N ILE A 26 -10.49 -28.06 -17.90
CA ILE A 26 -10.98 -28.64 -16.65
C ILE A 26 -12.43 -29.10 -16.86
N LEU A 27 -12.70 -30.36 -16.56
CA LEU A 27 -14.02 -30.97 -16.69
C LEU A 27 -14.90 -30.73 -15.47
N LYS A 28 -14.32 -30.85 -14.26
CA LYS A 28 -14.98 -30.70 -12.98
C LYS A 28 -14.07 -30.00 -12.00
N ALA A 29 -14.66 -29.33 -11.00
CA ALA A 29 -13.93 -28.80 -9.86
C ALA A 29 -14.79 -28.91 -8.60
N GLU A 30 -14.13 -29.19 -7.49
CA GLU A 30 -14.68 -29.05 -6.13
C GLU A 30 -13.97 -27.91 -5.46
N TYR A 31 -14.69 -27.11 -4.66
CA TYR A 31 -14.08 -25.98 -3.96
C TYR A 31 -14.53 -25.86 -2.51
N HIS A 32 -13.68 -25.25 -1.73
CA HIS A 32 -13.91 -24.75 -0.41
C HIS A 32 -13.48 -23.28 -0.35
N THR A 33 -14.18 -22.46 0.46
CA THR A 33 -13.84 -21.05 0.64
C THR A 33 -13.55 -20.76 2.10
N THR A 34 -12.45 -20.06 2.35
CA THR A 34 -12.07 -19.53 3.67
C THR A 34 -11.88 -18.03 3.54
N THR A 35 -12.56 -17.24 4.38
CA THR A 35 -12.35 -15.79 4.39
C THR A 35 -10.94 -15.47 4.85
N LEU A 36 -10.21 -14.67 4.08
CA LEU A 36 -8.94 -14.10 4.48
C LEU A 36 -9.20 -12.83 5.29
N HIS A 37 -8.48 -12.69 6.39
CA HIS A 37 -8.53 -11.48 7.21
C HIS A 37 -7.65 -10.39 6.60
N GLY A 38 -8.08 -9.12 6.69
CA GLY A 38 -7.28 -7.98 6.27
C GLY A 38 -7.99 -6.98 5.34
N GLY A 39 -9.12 -7.31 4.74
CA GLY A 39 -9.88 -6.33 3.93
C GLY A 39 -10.83 -5.51 4.81
N THR A 40 -10.66 -4.19 4.88
CA THR A 40 -11.62 -3.27 5.51
C THR A 40 -12.85 -3.07 4.63
N VAL A 41 -12.68 -3.22 3.32
CA VAL A 41 -13.72 -3.02 2.31
C VAL A 41 -13.74 -4.22 1.36
N GLY A 42 -14.88 -4.89 1.25
CA GLY A 42 -15.04 -6.07 0.39
C GLY A 42 -14.81 -7.41 1.11
N ASN A 43 -14.92 -8.49 0.33
CA ASN A 43 -14.73 -9.85 0.81
C ASN A 43 -13.56 -10.50 0.06
N VAL A 44 -12.52 -10.87 0.79
CA VAL A 44 -11.38 -11.60 0.23
C VAL A 44 -11.43 -13.04 0.75
N ASN A 45 -11.44 -14.00 -0.17
CA ASN A 45 -11.57 -15.40 0.17
C ASN A 45 -10.45 -16.22 -0.51
N LEU A 46 -9.85 -17.10 0.25
CA LEU A 46 -9.05 -18.20 -0.30
C LEU A 46 -10.01 -19.27 -0.82
N VAL A 47 -9.86 -19.62 -2.09
CA VAL A 47 -10.61 -20.70 -2.76
C VAL A 47 -9.66 -21.85 -3.02
N THR A 48 -9.88 -22.96 -2.33
CA THR A 48 -9.06 -24.17 -2.46
C THR A 48 -9.90 -25.32 -2.98
N GLY A 49 -9.29 -26.26 -3.65
CA GLY A 49 -10.01 -27.44 -4.12
C GLY A 49 -9.20 -28.36 -5.01
N THR A 50 -9.94 -29.20 -5.74
CA THR A 50 -9.38 -30.13 -6.70
C THR A 50 -10.10 -29.97 -8.03
N ALA A 51 -9.35 -29.78 -9.09
CA ALA A 51 -9.81 -29.77 -10.48
C ALA A 51 -9.56 -31.13 -11.14
N GLU A 52 -10.47 -31.59 -12.00
CA GLU A 52 -10.34 -32.82 -12.76
C GLU A 52 -10.28 -32.49 -14.25
N THR A 53 -9.25 -32.97 -14.94
CA THR A 53 -9.05 -32.81 -16.36
C THR A 53 -9.86 -33.83 -17.14
N GLU A 54 -9.92 -33.69 -18.48
CA GLU A 54 -10.64 -34.64 -19.38
C GLU A 54 -10.06 -36.07 -19.33
N ASP A 55 -8.78 -36.22 -19.06
CA ASP A 55 -8.09 -37.51 -18.88
C ASP A 55 -8.16 -38.09 -17.47
N GLY A 56 -8.91 -37.41 -16.56
CA GLY A 56 -9.16 -37.84 -15.18
C GLY A 56 -8.05 -37.52 -14.19
N GLN A 57 -7.06 -36.68 -14.55
CA GLN A 57 -6.06 -36.22 -13.62
C GLN A 57 -6.67 -35.26 -12.59
N LYS A 58 -6.31 -35.41 -11.31
CA LYS A 58 -6.74 -34.53 -10.22
C LYS A 58 -5.63 -33.56 -9.85
N LEU A 59 -5.94 -32.27 -9.94
CA LEU A 59 -5.00 -31.15 -9.73
C LEU A 59 -5.49 -30.30 -8.56
N PRO A 60 -4.75 -30.21 -7.46
CA PRO A 60 -5.06 -29.29 -6.37
C PRO A 60 -4.82 -27.84 -6.83
N TYR A 61 -5.62 -26.91 -6.31
CA TYR A 61 -5.48 -25.49 -6.60
C TYR A 61 -5.75 -24.60 -5.39
N GLN A 62 -5.16 -23.40 -5.41
CA GLN A 62 -5.38 -22.32 -4.47
C GLN A 62 -5.46 -21.00 -5.24
N LEU A 63 -6.54 -20.25 -5.01
CA LEU A 63 -6.79 -18.97 -5.67
C LEU A 63 -7.36 -17.98 -4.65
N VAL A 64 -7.18 -16.70 -4.89
CA VAL A 64 -7.84 -15.64 -4.13
C VAL A 64 -9.01 -15.11 -4.94
N LEU A 65 -10.18 -15.03 -4.32
CA LEU A 65 -11.34 -14.35 -4.87
C LEU A 65 -11.62 -13.10 -4.05
N LYS A 66 -11.40 -11.93 -4.65
CA LYS A 66 -11.76 -10.62 -4.10
C LYS A 66 -13.07 -10.17 -4.74
N VAL A 67 -14.06 -9.86 -3.89
CA VAL A 67 -15.36 -9.30 -4.33
C VAL A 67 -15.58 -8.00 -3.60
N GLN A 68 -15.77 -6.93 -4.33
CA GLN A 68 -15.91 -5.60 -3.76
C GLN A 68 -17.09 -4.87 -4.36
N LYS A 69 -17.94 -4.31 -3.50
CA LYS A 69 -19.03 -3.39 -3.87
C LYS A 69 -18.55 -1.96 -3.83
N GLN A 70 -19.27 -1.09 -4.55
CA GLN A 70 -19.04 0.34 -4.48
C GLN A 70 -19.12 0.84 -3.03
N TRP A 71 -18.14 1.64 -2.66
CA TRP A 71 -18.04 2.35 -1.40
C TRP A 71 -17.45 3.74 -1.65
N GLU A 72 -17.56 4.63 -0.70
CA GLU A 72 -17.08 6.00 -0.82
C GLU A 72 -15.82 6.20 -0.01
N ARG A 73 -14.75 6.69 -0.67
CA ARG A 73 -13.56 7.23 -0.01
C ARG A 73 -13.60 8.75 -0.12
N TYR A 74 -13.36 9.43 1.00
CA TYR A 74 -13.29 10.90 1.03
C TYR A 74 -12.31 11.42 -0.03
N ASN A 75 -12.77 12.36 -0.86
CA ASN A 75 -12.01 12.95 -1.98
C ASN A 75 -11.51 11.98 -3.05
N ASP A 76 -11.93 10.70 -3.05
CA ASP A 76 -11.51 9.73 -4.05
C ASP A 76 -12.65 8.78 -4.47
N PRO A 77 -13.66 9.27 -5.19
CA PRO A 77 -14.84 8.49 -5.54
C PRO A 77 -14.56 7.34 -6.52
N GLY A 78 -13.43 7.36 -7.22
CA GLY A 78 -12.99 6.31 -8.14
C GLY A 78 -12.28 5.13 -7.48
N SER A 79 -11.91 5.25 -6.21
CA SER A 79 -11.10 4.28 -5.46
C SER A 79 -11.71 2.87 -5.47
N TRP A 80 -13.02 2.76 -5.26
CA TRP A 80 -13.71 1.48 -5.12
C TRP A 80 -13.50 0.50 -6.30
N ARG A 81 -13.27 1.01 -7.52
CA ARG A 81 -13.07 0.20 -8.72
C ARG A 81 -11.67 0.28 -9.31
N ARG A 82 -10.78 1.10 -8.71
CA ARG A 82 -9.44 1.36 -9.25
C ARG A 82 -8.64 0.09 -9.43
N GLU A 83 -8.62 -0.78 -8.43
CA GLU A 83 -7.89 -2.03 -8.52
C GLU A 83 -8.38 -2.90 -9.69
N TYR A 84 -9.70 -2.98 -9.92
CA TYR A 84 -10.25 -3.65 -11.09
C TYR A 84 -9.74 -3.02 -12.39
N ASP A 85 -9.82 -1.68 -12.51
CA ASP A 85 -9.38 -0.95 -13.70
C ASP A 85 -7.88 -1.17 -13.98
N LEU A 86 -7.06 -1.27 -12.93
CA LEU A 86 -5.63 -1.56 -13.05
C LEU A 86 -5.38 -2.99 -13.53
N TYR A 87 -6.04 -3.99 -12.94
CA TYR A 87 -5.85 -5.39 -13.32
C TYR A 87 -6.29 -5.71 -14.76
N ILE A 88 -7.29 -5.01 -15.31
CA ILE A 88 -7.71 -5.18 -16.72
C ILE A 88 -6.89 -4.35 -17.70
N SER A 89 -6.00 -3.48 -17.22
CA SER A 89 -5.10 -2.67 -18.04
C SER A 89 -3.82 -3.42 -18.41
N ASP A 90 -3.03 -2.83 -19.32
CA ASP A 90 -1.72 -3.35 -19.69
C ASP A 90 -0.62 -3.06 -18.65
N LEU A 91 -0.96 -2.45 -17.51
CA LEU A 91 0.03 -2.08 -16.47
C LEU A 91 0.80 -3.32 -15.97
N GLY A 92 0.14 -4.47 -15.90
CA GLY A 92 0.78 -5.75 -15.54
C GLY A 92 2.02 -6.09 -16.36
N THR A 93 2.11 -5.60 -17.60
CA THR A 93 3.27 -5.84 -18.48
C THR A 93 4.51 -5.04 -18.10
N THR A 94 4.39 -4.07 -17.22
CA THR A 94 5.50 -3.20 -16.78
C THR A 94 6.27 -3.74 -15.59
N PHE A 95 5.71 -4.71 -14.88
CA PHE A 95 6.35 -5.34 -13.73
C PHE A 95 7.55 -6.21 -14.13
N SER A 96 8.43 -6.43 -13.16
CA SER A 96 9.56 -7.38 -13.28
C SER A 96 9.20 -8.74 -12.68
N GLU A 97 10.10 -9.72 -12.81
CA GLU A 97 9.96 -10.99 -12.12
C GLU A 97 10.11 -10.84 -10.58
N THR A 98 10.92 -9.87 -10.15
CA THR A 98 11.24 -9.63 -8.73
C THR A 98 10.28 -8.69 -8.02
N PHE A 99 9.46 -7.92 -8.78
CA PHE A 99 8.48 -6.98 -8.24
C PHE A 99 7.22 -6.96 -9.11
N ARG A 100 6.12 -7.48 -8.58
CA ARG A 100 4.88 -7.65 -9.32
C ARG A 100 3.64 -7.64 -8.43
N TRP A 101 2.48 -7.62 -9.04
CA TRP A 101 1.22 -7.99 -8.38
C TRP A 101 0.88 -9.47 -8.63
N PRO A 102 -0.11 -10.07 -7.90
CA PRO A 102 -0.63 -11.41 -8.19
C PRO A 102 -1.19 -11.50 -9.61
N THR A 103 -0.96 -12.61 -10.28
CA THR A 103 -1.58 -12.87 -11.59
C THR A 103 -3.09 -12.83 -11.48
N CYS A 104 -3.76 -12.06 -12.34
CA CYS A 104 -5.22 -12.07 -12.45
C CYS A 104 -5.67 -13.05 -13.53
N TYR A 105 -6.38 -14.10 -13.14
CA TYR A 105 -6.90 -15.12 -14.05
C TYR A 105 -8.27 -14.77 -14.62
N TYR A 106 -9.03 -13.94 -13.92
CA TYR A 106 -10.34 -13.48 -14.37
C TYR A 106 -10.75 -12.23 -13.60
N ALA A 107 -11.35 -11.29 -14.31
CA ALA A 107 -11.93 -10.08 -13.76
C ALA A 107 -13.32 -9.87 -14.36
N GLU A 108 -14.31 -9.55 -13.52
CA GLU A 108 -15.69 -9.28 -13.95
C GLU A 108 -16.24 -8.08 -13.21
N MET A 109 -16.88 -7.16 -13.94
CA MET A 109 -17.65 -6.03 -13.40
C MET A 109 -19.14 -6.28 -13.55
N ASN A 110 -19.87 -6.32 -12.45
CA ASN A 110 -21.33 -6.29 -12.44
C ASN A 110 -21.78 -4.82 -12.30
N ALA A 111 -22.06 -4.19 -13.44
CA ALA A 111 -22.45 -2.79 -13.47
C ALA A 111 -23.83 -2.51 -12.81
N GLU A 112 -24.73 -3.50 -12.75
CA GLU A 112 -26.05 -3.33 -12.15
C GLU A 112 -25.97 -3.25 -10.62
N GLU A 113 -25.03 -3.97 -10.01
CA GLU A 113 -24.82 -4.00 -8.57
C GLU A 113 -23.68 -3.10 -8.10
N ASN A 114 -22.98 -2.44 -9.03
CA ASN A 114 -21.72 -1.72 -8.76
C ASN A 114 -20.74 -2.58 -7.93
N GLU A 115 -20.53 -3.80 -8.41
CA GLU A 115 -19.68 -4.81 -7.76
C GLU A 115 -18.71 -5.39 -8.79
N PHE A 116 -17.49 -5.63 -8.38
CA PHE A 116 -16.54 -6.39 -9.19
C PHE A 116 -16.04 -7.63 -8.45
N GLN A 117 -15.51 -8.57 -9.23
CA GLN A 117 -14.76 -9.70 -8.73
C GLN A 117 -13.44 -9.85 -9.47
N LEU A 118 -12.39 -10.17 -8.71
CA LEU A 118 -11.06 -10.52 -9.20
C LEU A 118 -10.71 -11.92 -8.72
N TRP A 119 -10.25 -12.76 -9.65
CA TRP A 119 -9.69 -14.08 -9.37
C TRP A 119 -8.19 -14.02 -9.52
N LEU A 120 -7.48 -14.05 -8.40
CA LEU A 120 -6.06 -13.78 -8.33
C LEU A 120 -5.29 -15.03 -7.94
N GLU A 121 -4.02 -15.03 -8.28
CA GLU A 121 -3.02 -15.95 -7.77
C GLU A 121 -2.99 -15.91 -6.25
N TYR A 122 -2.96 -17.08 -5.60
CA TYR A 122 -2.57 -17.17 -4.21
C TYR A 122 -1.05 -17.26 -4.13
N ILE A 123 -0.43 -16.35 -3.40
CA ILE A 123 1.02 -16.32 -3.20
C ILE A 123 1.28 -16.76 -1.75
N ASP A 124 1.99 -17.88 -1.59
CA ASP A 124 2.45 -18.36 -0.30
C ASP A 124 3.79 -17.71 0.03
N GLY A 125 3.81 -16.88 1.06
CA GLY A 125 4.98 -16.08 1.39
C GLY A 125 4.90 -15.42 2.77
N VAL A 126 5.93 -14.67 3.11
CA VAL A 126 6.03 -13.90 4.36
C VAL A 126 5.41 -12.51 4.14
N SER A 127 4.61 -12.04 5.10
CA SER A 127 3.92 -10.75 5.05
C SER A 127 3.75 -10.16 6.45
N GLY A 128 3.42 -8.89 6.54
CA GLY A 128 3.18 -8.23 7.82
C GLY A 128 4.45 -8.10 8.67
N LEU A 129 4.31 -8.17 9.98
CA LEU A 129 5.41 -8.02 10.93
C LEU A 129 6.43 -9.19 10.92
N ASP A 130 6.15 -10.25 10.16
CA ASP A 130 7.11 -11.36 9.96
C ASP A 130 8.17 -11.05 8.89
N LEU A 131 8.04 -9.92 8.15
CA LEU A 131 9.05 -9.46 7.21
C LEU A 131 10.34 -9.06 7.95
N SER A 132 11.49 -9.60 7.52
CA SER A 132 12.78 -9.17 8.06
C SER A 132 13.20 -7.79 7.52
N ILE A 133 14.16 -7.15 8.18
CA ILE A 133 14.71 -5.86 7.74
C ILE A 133 15.28 -5.94 6.31
N GLU A 134 15.91 -7.06 5.94
CA GLU A 134 16.42 -7.28 4.59
C GLU A 134 15.29 -7.36 3.55
N MET A 135 14.13 -7.93 3.92
CA MET A 135 12.96 -7.96 3.04
C MET A 135 12.35 -6.57 2.87
N TYR A 136 12.33 -5.74 3.92
CA TYR A 136 11.95 -4.32 3.83
C TYR A 136 12.88 -3.54 2.88
N GLU A 137 14.19 -3.69 3.06
CA GLU A 137 15.18 -3.03 2.21
C GLU A 137 15.06 -3.47 0.75
N GLN A 138 14.83 -4.77 0.51
CA GLN A 138 14.59 -5.29 -0.83
C GLN A 138 13.30 -4.73 -1.42
N ALA A 139 12.20 -4.66 -0.67
CA ALA A 139 10.95 -4.08 -1.14
C ALA A 139 11.13 -2.60 -1.55
N ALA A 140 11.87 -1.83 -0.76
CA ALA A 140 12.20 -0.45 -1.08
C ALA A 140 13.06 -0.33 -2.36
N LEU A 141 14.08 -1.18 -2.50
CA LEU A 141 14.95 -1.21 -3.69
C LEU A 141 14.14 -1.53 -4.96
N GLU A 142 13.31 -2.57 -4.92
CA GLU A 142 12.50 -3.01 -6.05
C GLU A 142 11.42 -1.98 -6.42
N LEU A 143 10.80 -1.33 -5.43
CA LEU A 143 9.88 -0.22 -5.69
C LEU A 143 10.61 0.93 -6.40
N GLY A 144 11.81 1.29 -5.94
CA GLY A 144 12.64 2.31 -6.58
C GLY A 144 12.93 1.97 -8.04
N ARG A 145 13.32 0.73 -8.34
CA ARG A 145 13.53 0.23 -9.70
C ARG A 145 12.27 0.35 -10.55
N TYR A 146 11.14 -0.08 -10.01
CA TYR A 146 9.86 -0.05 -10.71
C TYR A 146 9.44 1.39 -11.04
N GLN A 147 9.44 2.27 -10.04
CA GLN A 147 9.07 3.68 -10.23
C GLN A 147 10.07 4.42 -11.12
N GLY A 148 11.37 4.19 -10.96
CA GLY A 148 12.43 4.76 -11.81
C GLY A 148 12.28 4.35 -13.27
N LYS A 149 12.03 3.06 -13.53
CA LYS A 149 11.77 2.55 -14.88
C LYS A 149 10.52 3.19 -15.49
N LEU A 150 9.39 3.21 -14.78
CA LEU A 150 8.16 3.85 -15.28
C LEU A 150 8.37 5.33 -15.56
N TYR A 151 9.08 6.04 -14.69
CA TYR A 151 9.39 7.45 -14.85
C TYR A 151 10.26 7.72 -16.10
N ALA A 152 11.29 6.93 -16.32
CA ALA A 152 12.19 7.08 -17.46
C ALA A 152 11.55 6.66 -18.79
N GLU A 153 10.87 5.52 -18.83
CA GLU A 153 10.35 4.91 -20.06
C GLU A 153 8.98 5.45 -20.49
N GLN A 154 8.16 5.93 -19.53
CA GLN A 154 6.80 6.43 -19.79
C GLN A 154 5.99 5.50 -20.72
N PRO A 155 5.83 4.20 -20.36
CA PRO A 155 5.20 3.23 -21.23
C PRO A 155 3.75 3.59 -21.57
N SER A 156 3.26 3.12 -22.72
CA SER A 156 1.87 3.36 -23.15
C SER A 156 0.85 2.83 -22.15
N ALA A 157 1.15 1.71 -21.48
CA ALA A 157 0.33 1.14 -20.42
C ALA A 157 0.06 2.15 -19.30
N LEU A 158 1.08 2.89 -18.85
CA LEU A 158 0.94 3.93 -17.82
C LEU A 158 0.08 5.11 -18.32
N LYS A 159 0.27 5.53 -19.58
CA LYS A 159 -0.47 6.66 -20.18
C LYS A 159 -1.94 6.37 -20.42
N SER A 160 -2.32 5.10 -20.50
CA SER A 160 -3.72 4.67 -20.70
C SER A 160 -4.55 4.66 -19.43
N LEU A 161 -3.93 4.77 -18.25
CA LEU A 161 -4.63 4.74 -16.98
C LEU A 161 -5.41 6.05 -16.76
N THR A 162 -6.70 5.92 -16.47
CA THR A 162 -7.62 7.07 -16.28
C THR A 162 -8.18 7.19 -14.88
N ASN A 163 -8.15 6.09 -14.09
CA ASN A 163 -8.68 6.05 -12.74
C ASN A 163 -7.53 5.97 -11.72
N LEU A 164 -6.78 7.05 -11.59
CA LEU A 164 -5.69 7.20 -10.62
C LEU A 164 -6.03 8.31 -9.62
N SER A 165 -5.58 8.18 -8.37
CA SER A 165 -5.70 9.24 -7.38
C SER A 165 -4.79 10.43 -7.74
N HIS A 166 -5.15 11.62 -7.24
CA HIS A 166 -4.44 12.85 -7.57
C HIS A 166 -3.14 13.02 -6.77
N ALA A 167 -2.18 13.76 -7.32
CA ALA A 167 -0.88 14.00 -6.72
C ALA A 167 -0.94 14.78 -5.38
N ASP A 168 -1.99 15.55 -5.16
CA ASP A 168 -2.19 16.38 -3.98
C ASP A 168 -2.83 15.62 -2.78
N LEU A 169 -2.99 14.28 -2.87
CA LEU A 169 -3.64 13.49 -1.82
C LEU A 169 -2.93 13.63 -0.47
N MET A 170 -1.60 13.59 -0.45
CA MET A 170 -0.81 13.78 0.78
C MET A 170 -1.06 15.14 1.41
N LYS A 171 -1.03 16.22 0.61
CA LYS A 171 -1.34 17.59 1.06
C LYS A 171 -2.76 17.70 1.60
N ASN A 172 -3.73 17.10 0.91
CA ASN A 172 -5.13 17.11 1.33
C ASN A 172 -5.34 16.33 2.62
N THR A 173 -4.63 15.22 2.81
CA THR A 173 -4.66 14.44 4.06
C THR A 173 -4.12 15.28 5.24
N TYR A 174 -2.97 15.94 5.06
CA TYR A 174 -2.42 16.85 6.05
C TYR A 174 -3.41 17.98 6.40
N LEU A 175 -3.95 18.67 5.40
CA LEU A 175 -4.90 19.76 5.60
C LEU A 175 -6.19 19.31 6.27
N HIS A 176 -6.64 18.08 6.01
CA HIS A 176 -7.79 17.48 6.67
C HIS A 176 -7.58 17.40 8.18
N TYR A 177 -6.51 16.73 8.65
CA TYR A 177 -6.21 16.62 10.08
C TYR A 177 -5.88 17.98 10.71
N ARG A 178 -5.16 18.84 10.00
CA ARG A 178 -4.86 20.21 10.44
C ARG A 178 -6.12 21.03 10.70
N SER A 179 -7.19 20.82 9.93
CA SER A 179 -8.44 21.56 10.09
C SER A 179 -9.20 21.24 11.37
N TRP A 180 -8.81 20.21 12.11
CA TRP A 180 -9.47 19.81 13.34
C TRP A 180 -8.94 20.62 14.53
N PRO A 181 -9.78 21.47 15.19
CA PRO A 181 -9.33 22.27 16.31
C PRO A 181 -8.70 21.44 17.44
N VAL A 182 -9.27 20.25 17.71
CA VAL A 182 -8.78 19.33 18.75
C VAL A 182 -7.32 18.87 18.50
N VAL A 183 -6.88 18.83 17.24
CA VAL A 183 -5.50 18.49 16.86
C VAL A 183 -4.62 19.74 16.82
N TYR A 184 -5.05 20.76 16.07
CA TYR A 184 -4.29 21.98 15.85
C TYR A 184 -4.05 22.79 17.12
N ASP A 185 -5.12 22.98 17.93
CA ASP A 185 -5.04 23.76 19.15
C ASP A 185 -4.33 22.99 20.27
N TYR A 186 -4.47 21.65 20.31
CA TYR A 186 -3.83 20.83 21.33
C TYR A 186 -2.31 21.00 21.35
N ILE A 187 -1.64 20.86 20.21
CA ILE A 187 -0.16 21.00 20.15
C ILE A 187 0.32 22.42 20.50
N ARG A 188 -0.57 23.42 20.50
CA ARG A 188 -0.27 24.83 20.84
C ARG A 188 -0.71 25.23 22.24
N SER A 189 -1.51 24.40 22.89
CA SER A 189 -2.05 24.67 24.23
C SER A 189 -1.01 24.46 25.33
N GLU A 190 -1.30 25.00 26.50
CA GLU A 190 -0.53 24.73 27.74
C GLU A 190 -0.78 23.30 28.25
N ASP A 191 -1.91 22.69 27.86
CA ASP A 191 -2.30 21.32 28.24
C ASP A 191 -1.64 20.24 27.39
N CYS A 192 -0.77 20.60 26.44
CA CYS A 192 -0.06 19.64 25.61
C CYS A 192 0.94 18.83 26.44
N GLU A 193 0.70 17.53 26.54
CA GLU A 193 1.52 16.60 27.31
C GLU A 193 2.76 16.09 26.54
N PHE A 194 2.93 16.52 25.28
CA PHE A 194 4.08 16.07 24.45
C PHE A 194 5.40 16.66 24.97
N PRO A 195 6.50 15.88 24.89
CA PRO A 195 7.85 16.39 25.11
C PRO A 195 8.11 17.64 24.26
N PRO A 196 8.85 18.64 24.76
CA PRO A 196 9.05 19.90 24.05
C PRO A 196 9.60 19.76 22.62
N HIS A 197 10.49 18.79 22.38
CA HIS A 197 11.07 18.55 21.06
C HIS A 197 10.07 17.95 20.07
N ILE A 198 9.16 17.08 20.50
CA ILE A 198 8.09 16.53 19.66
C ILE A 198 7.08 17.62 19.31
N ARG A 199 6.67 18.38 20.31
CA ARG A 199 5.78 19.53 20.13
C ARG A 199 6.37 20.53 19.12
N GLN A 200 7.65 20.87 19.28
CA GLN A 200 8.33 21.82 18.39
C GLN A 200 8.42 21.26 16.96
N MET A 201 8.75 19.98 16.79
CA MET A 201 8.80 19.32 15.47
C MET A 201 7.46 19.48 14.73
N LEU A 202 6.33 19.26 15.40
CA LEU A 202 4.99 19.36 14.79
C LEU A 202 4.62 20.82 14.48
N ILE A 203 5.01 21.77 15.33
CA ILE A 203 4.81 23.20 15.11
C ILE A 203 5.65 23.68 13.93
N ASP A 204 6.94 23.31 13.89
CA ASP A 204 7.86 23.70 12.80
C ASP A 204 7.36 23.16 11.45
N MET A 205 6.88 21.91 11.41
CA MET A 205 6.27 21.32 10.21
C MET A 205 5.10 22.19 9.73
N ASP A 206 4.20 22.58 10.63
CA ASP A 206 3.00 23.35 10.28
C ASP A 206 3.35 24.78 9.82
N GLU A 207 4.26 25.45 10.52
CA GLU A 207 4.68 26.83 10.20
C GLU A 207 5.42 26.94 8.86
N HIS A 208 6.15 25.87 8.46
CA HIS A 208 6.90 25.83 7.21
C HIS A 208 6.25 24.93 6.16
N SER A 209 4.99 24.54 6.36
CA SER A 209 4.31 23.57 5.48
C SER A 209 4.27 23.98 4.01
N ASP A 210 4.02 25.24 3.71
CA ASP A 210 3.99 25.75 2.33
C ASP A 210 5.36 25.65 1.64
N GLU A 211 6.45 25.95 2.37
CA GLU A 211 7.81 25.83 1.84
C GLU A 211 8.21 24.37 1.61
N ILE A 212 7.81 23.48 2.53
CA ILE A 212 8.08 22.05 2.42
C ILE A 212 7.31 21.47 1.25
N PHE A 213 6.01 21.79 1.11
CA PHE A 213 5.23 21.34 -0.06
C PHE A 213 5.80 21.87 -1.37
N ALA A 214 6.24 23.12 -1.42
CA ALA A 214 6.88 23.67 -2.61
C ALA A 214 8.17 22.93 -3.02
N ARG A 215 8.91 22.36 -2.05
CA ARG A 215 10.07 21.47 -2.35
C ARG A 215 9.62 20.10 -2.81
N ILE A 216 8.64 19.49 -2.14
CA ILE A 216 8.10 18.17 -2.51
C ILE A 216 7.52 18.21 -3.93
N GLU A 217 6.82 19.29 -4.32
CA GLU A 217 6.25 19.47 -5.65
C GLU A 217 7.30 19.57 -6.77
N GLN A 218 8.59 19.74 -6.43
CA GLN A 218 9.70 19.69 -7.42
C GLN A 218 10.27 18.27 -7.62
N LEU A 219 9.86 17.31 -6.78
CA LEU A 219 10.30 15.92 -6.91
C LEU A 219 9.66 15.24 -8.14
N PRO A 220 10.29 14.18 -8.67
CA PRO A 220 9.68 13.37 -9.71
C PRO A 220 8.26 12.92 -9.33
N LEU A 221 7.33 13.09 -10.25
CA LEU A 221 5.97 12.56 -10.11
C LEU A 221 5.96 11.13 -10.64
N VAL A 222 5.63 10.17 -9.77
CA VAL A 222 5.69 8.74 -10.06
C VAL A 222 4.35 8.06 -9.77
N LEU A 223 4.15 6.84 -10.29
CA LEU A 223 3.01 6.03 -9.91
C LEU A 223 3.27 5.44 -8.52
N ASN A 224 2.52 5.89 -7.53
CA ASN A 224 2.54 5.40 -6.16
C ASN A 224 1.44 4.37 -5.93
N HIS A 225 1.72 3.41 -5.06
CA HIS A 225 0.73 2.50 -4.51
C HIS A 225 -0.17 3.19 -3.48
N ARG A 226 0.42 4.05 -2.65
CA ARG A 226 -0.21 4.84 -1.58
C ARG A 226 -0.81 4.07 -0.42
N ASP A 227 -0.60 2.77 -0.44
CA ASP A 227 -0.88 1.85 0.65
C ASP A 227 0.27 0.83 0.71
N PHE A 228 1.51 1.33 0.57
CA PHE A 228 2.74 0.54 0.51
C PHE A 228 3.26 0.28 1.92
N TRP A 229 2.62 -0.66 2.61
CA TRP A 229 2.94 -1.05 3.98
C TRP A 229 3.00 -2.57 4.12
N VAL A 230 3.46 -3.05 5.26
CA VAL A 230 3.88 -4.44 5.46
C VAL A 230 2.83 -5.49 5.12
N THR A 231 1.56 -5.24 5.36
CA THR A 231 0.51 -6.24 5.11
C THR A 231 0.13 -6.36 3.63
N ASN A 232 0.47 -5.36 2.83
CA ASN A 232 0.26 -5.38 1.38
C ASN A 232 1.47 -5.92 0.60
N LEU A 233 2.55 -6.27 1.32
CA LEU A 233 3.74 -6.91 0.76
C LEU A 233 3.75 -8.40 1.08
N ILE A 234 4.03 -9.22 0.06
CA ILE A 234 4.25 -10.66 0.21
C ILE A 234 5.64 -10.99 -0.35
N TYR A 235 6.54 -11.43 0.51
CA TYR A 235 7.86 -11.90 0.10
C TYR A 235 7.83 -13.42 -0.12
N ALA A 236 8.06 -13.85 -1.36
CA ALA A 236 8.05 -15.24 -1.74
C ALA A 236 9.20 -15.55 -2.71
N ASP A 237 10.02 -16.55 -2.40
CA ASP A 237 11.11 -17.03 -3.26
C ASP A 237 12.08 -15.93 -3.75
N GLY A 238 12.36 -14.94 -2.89
CA GLY A 238 13.24 -13.82 -3.24
C GLY A 238 12.56 -12.68 -4.02
N ASN A 239 11.25 -12.75 -4.23
CA ASN A 239 10.46 -11.78 -4.99
C ASN A 239 9.47 -11.05 -4.09
N ILE A 240 9.11 -9.83 -4.48
CA ILE A 240 8.08 -9.02 -3.82
C ILE A 240 6.81 -9.05 -4.65
N ALA A 241 5.72 -9.46 -4.04
CA ALA A 241 4.38 -9.26 -4.58
C ALA A 241 3.64 -8.20 -3.79
N LEU A 242 2.99 -7.27 -4.50
CA LEU A 242 2.28 -6.14 -3.92
C LEU A 242 0.79 -6.26 -4.24
N ILE A 243 -0.05 -6.22 -3.20
CA ILE A 243 -1.51 -6.37 -3.28
C ILE A 243 -2.24 -5.09 -2.86
N ASP A 244 -3.53 -5.03 -3.13
CA ASP A 244 -4.45 -3.97 -2.71
C ASP A 244 -4.16 -2.58 -3.32
N TRP A 245 -4.33 -2.48 -4.64
CA TRP A 245 -4.00 -1.30 -5.46
C TRP A 245 -5.11 -0.24 -5.54
N ASP A 246 -6.10 -0.25 -4.66
CA ASP A 246 -7.28 0.62 -4.74
C ASP A 246 -7.00 2.11 -4.45
N THR A 247 -5.87 2.43 -3.79
CA THR A 247 -5.41 3.79 -3.46
C THR A 247 -4.49 4.40 -4.49
N SER A 248 -3.97 3.59 -5.41
CA SER A 248 -2.89 3.95 -6.33
C SER A 248 -3.14 5.22 -7.13
N GLY A 249 -2.08 5.97 -7.37
CA GLY A 249 -2.18 7.20 -8.14
C GLY A 249 -0.86 7.93 -8.34
N TRP A 250 -0.97 9.10 -8.91
CA TRP A 250 0.17 9.98 -9.04
C TRP A 250 0.56 10.56 -7.70
N GLY A 251 1.81 10.38 -7.30
CA GLY A 251 2.37 10.95 -6.09
C GLY A 251 3.84 11.28 -6.28
N TYR A 252 4.44 11.88 -5.29
CA TYR A 252 5.82 12.31 -5.38
C TYR A 252 6.79 11.19 -5.01
N PHE A 253 7.98 11.25 -5.58
CA PHE A 253 9.10 10.38 -5.25
C PHE A 253 9.32 10.29 -3.74
N GLY A 254 9.27 9.08 -3.18
CA GLY A 254 9.46 8.81 -1.75
C GLY A 254 8.16 8.68 -0.93
N GLU A 255 6.99 9.01 -1.48
CA GLU A 255 5.70 8.94 -0.75
C GLU A 255 5.37 7.52 -0.26
N ASP A 256 5.56 6.50 -1.11
CA ASP A 256 5.35 5.10 -0.72
C ASP A 256 6.37 4.62 0.33
N ILE A 257 7.60 5.13 0.29
CA ILE A 257 8.62 4.78 1.30
C ILE A 257 8.28 5.40 2.65
N ALA A 258 7.64 6.57 2.68
CA ALA A 258 7.13 7.14 3.92
C ALA A 258 6.09 6.20 4.58
N SER A 259 5.19 5.59 3.80
CA SER A 259 4.25 4.59 4.30
C SER A 259 4.96 3.31 4.76
N LEU A 260 5.89 2.77 3.97
CA LEU A 260 6.62 1.54 4.33
C LEU A 260 7.32 1.65 5.69
N VAL A 261 7.88 2.82 5.98
CA VAL A 261 8.69 3.05 7.19
C VAL A 261 7.83 3.34 8.42
N ALA A 262 6.64 3.96 8.24
CA ALA A 262 5.90 4.54 9.36
C ALA A 262 4.48 3.98 9.57
N ASP A 263 3.93 3.20 8.62
CA ASP A 263 2.56 2.68 8.76
C ASP A 263 2.56 1.25 9.33
N GLU A 264 1.99 1.09 10.53
CA GLU A 264 1.77 -0.19 11.24
C GLU A 264 2.96 -1.17 11.23
N CYS A 265 4.18 -0.64 11.19
CA CYS A 265 5.42 -1.42 11.24
C CYS A 265 5.85 -1.69 12.70
N ASP A 266 6.90 -2.49 12.87
CA ASP A 266 7.52 -2.65 14.18
C ASP A 266 8.17 -1.34 14.62
N ILE A 267 7.55 -0.69 15.63
CA ILE A 267 7.94 0.64 16.13
C ILE A 267 9.42 0.65 16.59
N GLU A 268 9.90 -0.42 17.20
CA GLU A 268 11.27 -0.47 17.70
C GLU A 268 12.31 -0.39 16.58
N HIS A 269 11.96 -0.87 15.38
CA HIS A 269 12.83 -0.88 14.21
C HIS A 269 12.59 0.27 13.22
N MET A 270 11.63 1.18 13.47
CA MET A 270 11.28 2.26 12.54
C MET A 270 12.48 3.09 12.08
N VAL A 271 13.40 3.45 12.99
CA VAL A 271 14.60 4.22 12.65
C VAL A 271 15.53 3.42 11.72
N GLU A 272 15.68 2.12 11.97
CA GLU A 272 16.49 1.24 11.13
C GLU A 272 15.84 1.04 9.76
N TYR A 273 14.51 0.87 9.69
CA TYR A 273 13.79 0.86 8.41
C TYR A 273 14.04 2.14 7.62
N TYR A 274 13.94 3.31 8.26
CA TYR A 274 14.25 4.58 7.60
C TYR A 274 15.67 4.63 7.05
N GLN A 275 16.66 4.23 7.86
CA GLN A 275 18.06 4.25 7.48
C GLN A 275 18.42 3.30 6.33
N ARG A 276 17.73 2.19 6.18
CA ARG A 276 18.00 1.16 5.15
C ARG A 276 17.08 1.31 3.94
N CYS A 277 15.78 1.52 4.14
CA CYS A 277 14.81 1.55 3.03
C CYS A 277 14.95 2.82 2.19
N VAL A 278 15.18 3.99 2.81
CA VAL A 278 15.31 5.24 2.04
C VAL A 278 16.49 5.19 1.06
N PRO A 279 17.74 4.88 1.47
CA PRO A 279 18.84 4.75 0.53
C PRO A 279 18.65 3.64 -0.51
N ALA A 280 18.04 2.51 -0.12
CA ALA A 280 17.77 1.41 -1.05
C ALA A 280 16.79 1.84 -2.17
N TYR A 281 15.73 2.56 -1.82
CA TYR A 281 14.78 3.11 -2.78
C TYR A 281 15.45 4.10 -3.75
N TYR A 282 16.23 5.04 -3.23
CA TYR A 282 17.00 6.01 -4.05
C TYR A 282 17.95 5.28 -5.01
N LYS A 283 18.66 4.27 -4.52
CA LYS A 283 19.54 3.43 -5.34
C LYS A 283 18.77 2.73 -6.45
N GLY A 284 17.61 2.12 -6.15
CA GLY A 284 16.78 1.45 -7.15
C GLY A 284 16.30 2.42 -8.24
N PHE A 285 15.83 3.60 -7.85
CA PHE A 285 15.37 4.63 -8.78
C PHE A 285 16.52 5.13 -9.67
N ALA A 286 17.71 5.33 -9.07
CA ALA A 286 18.91 5.81 -9.78
C ALA A 286 19.44 4.84 -10.84
N GLU A 287 19.00 3.58 -10.85
CA GLU A 287 19.32 2.65 -11.94
C GLU A 287 18.68 3.04 -13.28
N TYR A 288 17.63 3.86 -13.27
CA TYR A 288 16.85 4.24 -14.47
C TYR A 288 16.73 5.73 -14.71
N ALA A 289 16.80 6.56 -13.66
CA ALA A 289 16.60 8.00 -13.75
C ALA A 289 17.43 8.73 -12.68
N ASP A 290 17.68 10.04 -12.89
CA ASP A 290 18.33 10.86 -11.89
C ASP A 290 17.48 10.94 -10.60
N ALA A 291 17.99 10.41 -9.50
CA ALA A 291 17.37 10.51 -8.20
C ALA A 291 17.64 11.88 -7.56
N PRO A 292 16.68 12.44 -6.80
CA PRO A 292 16.92 13.63 -5.98
C PRO A 292 18.08 13.41 -4.96
N PRO A 293 18.68 14.48 -4.44
CA PRO A 293 19.71 14.36 -3.41
C PRO A 293 19.15 13.67 -2.14
N LEU A 294 19.86 12.66 -1.64
CA LEU A 294 19.46 11.91 -0.43
C LEU A 294 19.42 12.80 0.83
N ALA A 295 20.22 13.87 0.86
CA ALA A 295 20.35 14.77 2.01
C ALA A 295 19.11 15.68 2.25
N ASP A 296 18.17 15.75 1.30
CA ASP A 296 17.05 16.70 1.38
C ASP A 296 15.94 16.31 2.37
N HIS A 297 16.08 15.19 3.06
CA HIS A 297 15.13 14.70 4.10
C HIS A 297 13.64 14.67 3.68
N CYS A 298 13.33 14.77 2.39
CA CYS A 298 11.97 14.84 1.89
C CYS A 298 11.08 13.67 2.35
N VAL A 299 11.64 12.46 2.46
CA VAL A 299 10.88 11.31 2.97
C VAL A 299 10.47 11.49 4.43
N HIS A 300 11.35 12.06 5.29
CA HIS A 300 11.01 12.38 6.66
C HIS A 300 9.89 13.43 6.74
N GLU A 301 9.95 14.46 5.89
CA GLU A 301 8.90 15.49 5.81
C GLU A 301 7.56 14.89 5.35
N MET A 302 7.59 13.95 4.39
CA MET A 302 6.41 13.22 3.95
C MET A 302 5.81 12.36 5.07
N ILE A 303 6.65 11.67 5.87
CA ILE A 303 6.20 10.93 7.05
C ILE A 303 5.46 11.86 8.02
N LEU A 304 6.00 13.04 8.28
CA LEU A 304 5.35 14.03 9.14
C LEU A 304 4.01 14.52 8.59
N PHE A 305 3.89 14.76 7.29
CA PHE A 305 2.64 15.19 6.69
C PHE A 305 1.56 14.11 6.68
N VAL A 306 1.95 12.86 6.46
CA VAL A 306 0.99 11.74 6.43
C VAL A 306 0.58 11.35 7.85
N PHE A 307 1.53 11.25 8.77
CA PHE A 307 1.32 10.63 10.08
C PHE A 307 1.30 11.63 11.24
N GLY A 308 1.98 12.78 11.16
CA GLY A 308 2.16 13.67 12.31
C GLY A 308 0.85 14.07 12.98
N TYR A 309 -0.07 14.71 12.27
CA TYR A 309 -1.36 15.10 12.82
C TYR A 309 -2.33 13.95 13.02
N ARG A 310 -2.24 12.88 12.23
CA ARG A 310 -3.00 11.64 12.44
C ARG A 310 -2.64 11.00 13.80
N LEU A 311 -1.36 10.99 14.16
CA LEU A 311 -0.89 10.49 15.46
C LEU A 311 -1.32 11.41 16.62
N VAL A 312 -1.35 12.74 16.42
CA VAL A 312 -1.91 13.66 17.41
C VAL A 312 -3.39 13.40 17.64
N GLU A 313 -4.15 13.18 16.56
CA GLU A 313 -5.56 12.82 16.63
C GLU A 313 -5.75 11.49 17.39
N GLY A 314 -4.98 10.47 17.01
CA GLY A 314 -4.97 9.17 17.69
C GLY A 314 -4.63 9.30 19.19
N TYR A 315 -3.68 10.16 19.56
CA TYR A 315 -3.33 10.42 20.94
C TYR A 315 -4.47 11.08 21.73
N VAL A 316 -5.06 12.14 21.17
CA VAL A 316 -6.12 12.93 21.84
C VAL A 316 -7.39 12.09 22.05
N HIS A 317 -7.71 11.21 21.10
CA HIS A 317 -8.90 10.36 21.14
C HIS A 317 -8.64 8.94 21.68
N ALA A 318 -7.42 8.67 22.16
CA ALA A 318 -7.08 7.36 22.69
C ALA A 318 -7.97 6.96 23.88
N GLU A 319 -8.51 5.74 23.83
CA GLU A 319 -9.36 5.19 24.89
C GLU A 319 -8.55 4.62 26.08
N SER A 320 -7.21 4.52 25.97
CA SER A 320 -6.33 3.97 26.98
C SER A 320 -4.98 4.68 27.01
N ASP A 321 -4.32 4.64 28.18
CA ASP A 321 -2.96 5.18 28.33
C ASP A 321 -1.96 4.44 27.41
N ALA A 322 -2.13 3.13 27.20
CA ALA A 322 -1.28 2.37 26.28
C ALA A 322 -1.37 2.87 24.84
N ALA A 323 -2.58 3.21 24.35
CA ALA A 323 -2.75 3.77 23.00
C ALA A 323 -2.15 5.20 22.89
N LYS A 324 -2.19 5.99 23.98
CA LYS A 324 -1.49 7.27 24.03
C LYS A 324 0.02 7.11 23.96
N GLU A 325 0.57 6.21 24.76
CA GLU A 325 2.00 5.90 24.78
C GLU A 325 2.49 5.42 23.43
N GLU A 326 1.72 4.57 22.74
CA GLU A 326 2.04 4.08 21.41
C GLU A 326 2.13 5.22 20.38
N ASN A 327 1.11 6.10 20.31
CA ASN A 327 1.13 7.24 19.38
C ASN A 327 2.32 8.19 19.68
N LEU A 328 2.60 8.44 20.96
CA LEU A 328 3.74 9.26 21.36
C LEU A 328 5.08 8.58 21.02
N HIS A 329 5.18 7.27 21.19
CA HIS A 329 6.38 6.50 20.85
C HIS A 329 6.67 6.56 19.35
N ILE A 330 5.65 6.42 18.49
CA ILE A 330 5.80 6.58 17.04
C ILE A 330 6.30 8.00 16.70
N LEU A 331 5.72 9.05 17.30
CA LEU A 331 6.19 10.43 17.11
C LEU A 331 7.65 10.61 17.56
N GLN A 332 8.06 9.95 18.64
CA GLN A 332 9.45 9.95 19.10
C GLN A 332 10.39 9.28 18.08
N LYS A 333 10.00 8.16 17.51
CA LYS A 333 10.79 7.49 16.44
C LYS A 333 10.89 8.35 15.18
N ILE A 334 9.80 9.03 14.79
CA ILE A 334 9.83 9.99 13.67
C ILE A 334 10.81 11.13 13.95
N TYR A 335 10.83 11.66 15.18
CA TYR A 335 11.83 12.67 15.57
C TYR A 335 13.26 12.14 15.47
N GLU A 336 13.52 10.92 15.92
CA GLU A 336 14.83 10.26 15.87
C GLU A 336 15.33 10.04 14.44
N MET A 337 14.43 9.73 13.49
CA MET A 337 14.77 9.58 12.05
C MET A 337 15.46 10.83 11.48
N LYS A 338 14.97 12.03 11.84
CA LYS A 338 15.54 13.30 11.37
C LYS A 338 17.02 13.47 11.77
N HIS A 339 17.40 12.90 12.91
CA HIS A 339 18.74 13.03 13.48
C HIS A 339 19.64 11.81 13.21
N SER A 340 19.10 10.83 12.48
CA SER A 340 19.81 9.61 12.16
C SER A 340 20.45 9.70 10.78
N PRO A 341 21.76 9.43 10.66
CA PRO A 341 22.43 9.50 9.36
C PRO A 341 21.89 8.40 8.44
N LEU A 342 21.54 8.78 7.21
CA LEU A 342 21.25 7.82 6.16
C LEU A 342 22.58 7.20 5.69
N GLN A 343 22.61 5.87 5.66
CA GLN A 343 23.80 5.15 5.18
C GLN A 343 23.68 5.04 3.66
N GLY A 344 24.44 5.86 2.93
CA GLY A 344 24.51 5.86 1.47
C GLY A 344 25.65 4.99 0.94
#